data_de00c101e6b645fef461cf22a4523088
#
_entry.id   de00c101e6b645fef461cf22a4523088
#
_cell.length_a   1.000
_cell.length_b   1.000
_cell.length_c   1.000
_cell.angle_alpha   90.00
_cell.angle_beta   90.00
_cell.angle_gamma   90.00
#
_symmetry.space_group_name_H-M   'P 1'
#
loop_
_entity.id
_entity.type
_entity.pdbx_description
1 polymer ?
#
loop_
_entity_poly.entity_id
_entity_poly.type
_entity_poly.pdbx_seq_one_letter_code
_entity_poly.pdbx_strand_id
1 'polypeptide(L)'
;MKPSSARPSPLSRRSLLAASAATALLMLPGCGGGGDGGSAGVGTGGTGSFTSGPIRGFGSIVVNGVRYDDAAAQVVGDGGAALARSDLRLGMVVDVSGSDVSTATDGRRSATATSIGVRSEIEGPVSAVNAAAGTLTVLGQQVQITPTTVFDDDLRGGLAAVAVGMVVEVYGFLQPSGQYLATRIDDEDDPVTHYKLRGVVSGLDTAARTFRIGTALVSYADIAASVSGLANGQYARVELQLTPDASGAWRARSIRLATTAIGMPAGDGVKAEIEGYITAFTSDARFSVAGIVVDASAVGQLPPGLAVGRRVEVEGVLSGGVLVARSVEFEDDDDDDDDEFEIEGVITSVSASAR
;
A
#
# COMPACT_ATOMS: atom_id res chain seq x y z
N MET A 1 41.68 34.50 -1.81
CA MET A 1 40.24 34.56 -1.65
C MET A 1 39.60 34.25 -2.99
N LYS A 2 39.08 33.02 -3.18
CA LYS A 2 38.28 32.61 -4.36
C LYS A 2 36.86 32.46 -3.88
N PRO A 3 35.83 32.94 -4.59
CA PRO A 3 34.45 32.71 -4.21
C PRO A 3 34.02 31.26 -4.54
N SER A 4 33.42 30.60 -3.57
CA SER A 4 32.77 29.32 -3.69
C SER A 4 31.51 29.47 -4.54
N SER A 5 31.43 28.74 -5.63
CA SER A 5 30.22 28.63 -6.44
C SER A 5 29.33 27.53 -5.82
N ALA A 6 28.28 27.95 -5.14
CA ALA A 6 27.19 27.04 -4.75
C ALA A 6 26.48 26.56 -6.00
N ARG A 7 26.32 25.23 -6.15
CA ARG A 7 25.46 24.60 -7.16
C ARG A 7 24.00 24.68 -6.65
N PRO A 8 23.05 25.04 -7.49
CA PRO A 8 21.65 24.95 -7.10
C PRO A 8 21.23 23.47 -7.05
N SER A 9 20.61 23.09 -5.95
CA SER A 9 19.92 21.80 -5.79
C SER A 9 18.72 21.72 -6.73
N PRO A 10 18.37 20.56 -7.27
CA PRO A 10 17.15 20.39 -8.05
C PRO A 10 15.94 20.59 -7.14
N LEU A 11 15.06 21.50 -7.53
CA LEU A 11 13.81 21.80 -6.85
C LEU A 11 12.89 20.56 -6.85
N SER A 12 12.53 20.10 -5.67
CA SER A 12 11.46 19.13 -5.45
C SER A 12 10.16 19.62 -6.13
N ARG A 13 9.54 18.75 -6.94
CA ARG A 13 8.39 19.10 -7.80
C ARG A 13 7.03 19.10 -7.09
N ARG A 14 6.99 19.01 -5.76
CA ARG A 14 5.74 18.90 -4.99
C ARG A 14 5.14 20.22 -4.51
N SER A 15 5.72 21.36 -4.81
CA SER A 15 5.27 22.66 -4.31
C SER A 15 4.56 23.50 -5.36
N LEU A 16 3.39 23.09 -5.85
CA LEU A 16 2.45 23.98 -6.57
C LEU A 16 1.06 23.35 -6.68
N LEU A 17 0.22 23.56 -5.69
CA LEU A 17 -1.23 23.55 -5.87
C LEU A 17 -1.92 24.23 -4.67
N ALA A 18 -2.02 25.55 -4.77
CA ALA A 18 -3.07 26.30 -4.08
C ALA A 18 -3.71 27.26 -5.09
N ALA A 19 -5.03 27.22 -5.14
CA ALA A 19 -5.99 28.16 -5.75
C ALA A 19 -6.72 27.56 -6.97
N SER A 20 -8.00 27.44 -6.93
CA SER A 20 -9.11 28.31 -6.84
C SER A 20 -10.37 27.65 -7.33
N ALA A 21 -11.43 27.84 -6.62
CA ALA A 21 -12.81 27.52 -6.91
C ALA A 21 -13.38 28.32 -8.07
N ALA A 22 -14.38 27.79 -8.76
CA ALA A 22 -15.68 28.45 -8.99
C ALA A 22 -16.60 27.63 -9.91
N THR A 23 -17.67 27.18 -9.36
CA THR A 23 -19.09 27.23 -9.75
C THR A 23 -19.45 27.34 -11.23
N ALA A 24 -20.26 26.37 -11.74
CA ALA A 24 -21.43 26.65 -12.56
C ALA A 24 -22.44 25.48 -12.55
N LEU A 25 -23.55 25.65 -11.86
CA LEU A 25 -24.79 24.91 -12.07
C LEU A 25 -25.36 25.25 -13.43
N LEU A 26 -25.71 24.25 -14.22
CA LEU A 26 -26.71 24.40 -15.30
C LEU A 26 -27.67 23.21 -15.26
N MET A 27 -28.86 23.48 -14.78
CA MET A 27 -30.05 22.63 -14.94
C MET A 27 -30.55 22.74 -16.38
N LEU A 28 -30.87 21.58 -16.98
CA LEU A 28 -31.80 21.51 -18.12
C LEU A 28 -32.73 20.31 -17.93
N PRO A 29 -34.04 20.50 -17.96
CA PRO A 29 -35.02 19.44 -18.05
C PRO A 29 -35.32 19.15 -19.51
N GLY A 30 -35.29 17.90 -19.89
CA GLY A 30 -35.70 17.44 -21.21
C GLY A 30 -36.53 16.17 -21.11
N CYS A 31 -37.84 16.32 -21.24
CA CYS A 31 -38.81 15.24 -21.27
C CYS A 31 -39.06 14.83 -22.73
N GLY A 32 -39.30 13.53 -23.00
CA GLY A 32 -40.10 13.20 -24.17
C GLY A 32 -39.66 12.05 -25.05
N GLY A 33 -40.40 10.95 -24.99
CA GLY A 33 -40.93 10.25 -26.16
C GLY A 33 -40.32 8.93 -26.60
N GLY A 34 -40.95 7.87 -26.20
CA GLY A 34 -41.44 6.65 -26.84
C GLY A 34 -40.73 5.99 -28.02
N GLY A 35 -40.56 4.68 -27.91
CA GLY A 35 -40.51 3.82 -29.08
C GLY A 35 -39.60 2.61 -28.96
N ASP A 36 -40.24 1.46 -28.80
CA ASP A 36 -39.88 0.12 -29.27
C ASP A 36 -38.75 -0.71 -28.66
N GLY A 37 -39.20 -1.89 -28.33
CA GLY A 37 -38.57 -3.09 -27.84
C GLY A 37 -37.23 -3.47 -28.45
N GLY A 38 -36.20 -3.21 -27.74
CA GLY A 38 -34.96 -3.96 -27.76
C GLY A 38 -34.77 -4.52 -26.36
N SER A 39 -34.76 -5.85 -26.24
CA SER A 39 -34.32 -6.55 -25.04
C SER A 39 -32.88 -6.05 -24.76
N ALA A 40 -32.78 -4.95 -24.01
CA ALA A 40 -31.53 -4.56 -23.40
C ALA A 40 -31.22 -5.67 -22.42
N GLY A 41 -30.42 -6.61 -22.86
CA GLY A 41 -29.69 -7.47 -21.95
C GLY A 41 -29.13 -6.56 -20.90
N VAL A 42 -29.57 -6.71 -19.63
CA VAL A 42 -28.87 -6.18 -18.48
C VAL A 42 -27.46 -6.72 -18.64
N GLY A 43 -26.59 -5.90 -19.23
CA GLY A 43 -25.17 -6.13 -19.10
C GLY A 43 -24.94 -6.24 -17.62
N THR A 44 -24.69 -7.46 -17.13
CA THR A 44 -24.05 -7.65 -15.87
C THR A 44 -22.77 -6.85 -16.00
N GLY A 45 -22.80 -5.61 -15.48
CA GLY A 45 -21.63 -4.74 -15.43
C GLY A 45 -20.53 -5.59 -14.83
N GLY A 46 -19.50 -5.85 -15.61
CA GLY A 46 -18.36 -6.63 -15.15
C GLY A 46 -17.91 -5.97 -13.85
N THR A 47 -18.00 -6.71 -12.77
CA THR A 47 -17.40 -6.32 -11.52
C THR A 47 -15.91 -6.30 -11.80
N GLY A 48 -15.30 -5.11 -11.91
CA GLY A 48 -13.90 -4.95 -12.24
C GLY A 48 -12.97 -5.80 -11.34
N SER A 49 -11.70 -5.73 -11.57
CA SER A 49 -10.71 -6.39 -10.72
C SER A 49 -10.19 -5.44 -9.65
N PHE A 50 -9.74 -6.02 -8.55
CA PHE A 50 -9.00 -5.38 -7.48
C PHE A 50 -7.70 -6.14 -7.24
N THR A 51 -6.58 -5.43 -7.15
CA THR A 51 -5.28 -6.05 -6.85
C THR A 51 -4.57 -5.23 -5.79
N SER A 52 -4.00 -5.91 -4.78
CA SER A 52 -3.20 -5.27 -3.73
C SER A 52 -1.85 -5.96 -3.61
N GLY A 53 -0.78 -5.18 -3.78
CA GLY A 53 0.59 -5.66 -3.72
C GLY A 53 1.60 -4.55 -4.05
N PRO A 54 2.91 -4.86 -4.04
CA PRO A 54 3.94 -3.92 -4.40
C PRO A 54 4.01 -3.72 -5.92
N ILE A 55 4.39 -2.51 -6.33
CA ILE A 55 4.73 -2.23 -7.73
C ILE A 55 6.06 -2.92 -8.03
N ARG A 56 6.04 -3.87 -8.97
CA ARG A 56 7.22 -4.64 -9.40
C ARG A 56 7.80 -4.20 -10.75
N GLY A 57 7.09 -3.34 -11.50
CA GLY A 57 7.56 -2.86 -12.81
C GLY A 57 6.86 -1.62 -13.32
N PHE A 58 7.47 -0.99 -14.35
CA PHE A 58 6.95 0.20 -15.04
C PHE A 58 6.92 0.03 -16.56
N GLY A 59 6.22 0.96 -17.21
CA GLY A 59 5.89 0.95 -18.65
C GLY A 59 4.38 0.86 -18.86
N SER A 60 3.71 0.37 -17.95
CA SER A 60 2.45 0.28 -17.21
C SER A 60 2.85 -0.29 -15.87
N ILE A 61 2.18 0.04 -14.78
CA ILE A 61 2.55 -0.55 -13.50
C ILE A 61 2.28 -2.06 -13.52
N VAL A 62 3.17 -2.82 -12.91
CA VAL A 62 3.00 -4.27 -12.72
C VAL A 62 2.80 -4.54 -11.24
N VAL A 63 1.70 -5.21 -10.89
CA VAL A 63 1.35 -5.61 -9.51
C VAL A 63 0.85 -7.04 -9.58
N ASN A 64 1.43 -7.94 -8.80
CA ASN A 64 1.11 -9.37 -8.76
C ASN A 64 1.05 -9.98 -10.18
N GLY A 65 2.10 -9.76 -10.99
CA GLY A 65 2.17 -10.27 -12.37
C GLY A 65 1.16 -9.69 -13.36
N VAL A 66 0.27 -8.76 -12.95
CA VAL A 66 -0.69 -8.08 -13.84
C VAL A 66 -0.15 -6.73 -14.26
N ARG A 67 -0.08 -6.50 -15.58
CA ARG A 67 0.29 -5.21 -16.20
C ARG A 67 -0.96 -4.31 -16.28
N TYR A 68 -0.98 -3.21 -15.56
CA TYR A 68 -2.08 -2.24 -15.56
C TYR A 68 -1.76 -1.03 -16.43
N ASP A 69 -2.56 -0.81 -17.48
CA ASP A 69 -2.56 0.50 -18.18
C ASP A 69 -3.11 1.55 -17.18
N ASP A 70 -2.21 2.40 -16.71
CA ASP A 70 -2.43 3.40 -15.67
C ASP A 70 -2.54 4.83 -16.25
N ALA A 71 -2.58 4.99 -17.58
CA ALA A 71 -2.55 6.30 -18.24
C ALA A 71 -3.70 7.24 -17.82
N ALA A 72 -4.89 6.67 -17.54
CA ALA A 72 -6.09 7.41 -17.14
C ALA A 72 -6.46 7.19 -15.65
N ALA A 73 -5.65 6.46 -14.90
CA ALA A 73 -5.95 6.13 -13.51
C ALA A 73 -5.88 7.35 -12.60
N GLN A 74 -6.80 7.42 -11.63
CA GLN A 74 -6.68 8.36 -10.51
C GLN A 74 -5.71 7.78 -9.49
N VAL A 75 -4.62 8.49 -9.21
CA VAL A 75 -3.65 8.09 -8.19
C VAL A 75 -3.92 8.91 -6.93
N VAL A 76 -4.10 8.21 -5.81
CA VAL A 76 -4.36 8.83 -4.51
C VAL A 76 -3.39 8.30 -3.47
N GLY A 77 -2.85 9.19 -2.69
CA GLY A 77 -2.03 8.84 -1.52
C GLY A 77 -2.90 8.45 -0.32
N ASP A 78 -2.25 8.03 0.70
CA ASP A 78 -2.79 7.50 1.94
C ASP A 78 -3.79 8.43 2.66
N GLY A 79 -3.63 9.74 2.53
CA GLY A 79 -4.54 10.77 3.06
C GLY A 79 -5.74 11.07 2.19
N GLY A 80 -5.83 10.46 1.00
CA GLY A 80 -6.77 10.83 -0.06
C GLY A 80 -6.28 12.03 -0.88
N ALA A 81 -5.03 12.47 -0.70
CA ALA A 81 -4.42 13.49 -1.54
C ALA A 81 -4.20 12.93 -2.96
N ALA A 82 -4.51 13.73 -3.98
CA ALA A 82 -4.19 13.35 -5.34
C ALA A 82 -2.67 13.34 -5.54
N LEU A 83 -2.17 12.26 -6.12
CA LEU A 83 -0.77 12.10 -6.53
C LEU A 83 -0.67 12.12 -8.05
N ALA A 84 0.49 12.49 -8.55
CA ALA A 84 0.79 12.31 -9.96
C ALA A 84 1.22 10.86 -10.23
N ARG A 85 0.91 10.34 -11.42
CA ARG A 85 1.41 9.04 -11.87
C ARG A 85 2.94 8.95 -11.81
N SER A 86 3.63 10.07 -12.06
CA SER A 86 5.08 10.17 -11.96
C SER A 86 5.63 10.02 -10.53
N ASP A 87 4.77 10.01 -9.52
CA ASP A 87 5.18 9.83 -8.12
C ASP A 87 5.19 8.35 -7.70
N LEU A 88 4.63 7.46 -8.53
CA LEU A 88 4.70 6.02 -8.30
C LEU A 88 6.15 5.52 -8.42
N ARG A 89 6.55 4.60 -7.55
CA ARG A 89 7.90 4.02 -7.49
C ARG A 89 7.84 2.50 -7.30
N LEU A 90 8.89 1.81 -7.74
CA LEU A 90 9.08 0.37 -7.45
C LEU A 90 9.04 0.12 -5.95
N GLY A 91 8.39 -0.96 -5.55
CA GLY A 91 8.25 -1.38 -4.16
C GLY A 91 7.17 -0.64 -3.37
N MET A 92 6.55 0.44 -3.88
CA MET A 92 5.38 1.02 -3.24
C MET A 92 4.22 0.02 -3.25
N VAL A 93 3.60 -0.20 -2.09
CA VAL A 93 2.39 -1.03 -2.00
C VAL A 93 1.18 -0.22 -2.45
N VAL A 94 0.42 -0.78 -3.37
CA VAL A 94 -0.74 -0.13 -3.96
C VAL A 94 -1.97 -1.03 -3.95
N ASP A 95 -3.13 -0.38 -3.88
CA ASP A 95 -4.45 -0.97 -4.09
C ASP A 95 -4.95 -0.49 -5.46
N VAL A 96 -5.01 -1.38 -6.44
CA VAL A 96 -5.43 -1.07 -7.82
C VAL A 96 -6.85 -1.56 -8.05
N SER A 97 -7.74 -0.66 -8.48
CA SER A 97 -9.05 -1.05 -9.02
C SER A 97 -9.08 -0.78 -10.52
N GLY A 98 -9.64 -1.70 -11.28
CA GLY A 98 -9.61 -1.59 -12.73
C GLY A 98 -10.62 -2.49 -13.45
N SER A 99 -10.40 -2.65 -14.76
CA SER A 99 -11.15 -3.60 -15.57
C SER A 99 -10.86 -5.05 -15.17
N ASP A 100 -11.64 -5.98 -15.68
CA ASP A 100 -11.27 -7.40 -15.62
C ASP A 100 -9.88 -7.65 -16.20
N VAL A 101 -9.12 -8.54 -15.55
CA VAL A 101 -7.82 -8.99 -16.05
C VAL A 101 -8.05 -9.92 -17.26
N SER A 102 -7.35 -9.65 -18.34
CA SER A 102 -7.28 -10.48 -19.53
C SER A 102 -5.93 -11.20 -19.60
N THR A 103 -5.95 -12.47 -19.99
CA THR A 103 -4.73 -13.24 -20.21
C THR A 103 -4.56 -13.47 -21.71
N ALA A 104 -3.43 -13.03 -22.25
CA ALA A 104 -3.06 -13.26 -23.64
C ALA A 104 -2.64 -14.73 -23.88
N THR A 105 -2.49 -15.12 -25.15
CA THR A 105 -2.10 -16.50 -25.52
C THR A 105 -0.69 -16.88 -25.08
N ASP A 106 0.16 -15.91 -24.83
CA ASP A 106 1.52 -16.07 -24.29
C ASP A 106 1.59 -16.04 -22.75
N GLY A 107 0.44 -16.02 -22.06
CA GLY A 107 0.35 -16.03 -20.61
C GLY A 107 0.37 -14.64 -19.98
N ARG A 108 0.69 -13.57 -20.71
CA ARG A 108 0.73 -12.20 -20.12
C ARG A 108 -0.64 -11.76 -19.64
N ARG A 109 -0.69 -11.25 -18.41
CA ARG A 109 -1.90 -10.75 -17.76
C ARG A 109 -1.93 -9.22 -17.85
N SER A 110 -3.07 -8.66 -18.24
CA SER A 110 -3.22 -7.20 -18.37
C SER A 110 -4.62 -6.72 -18.04
N ALA A 111 -4.71 -5.47 -17.55
CA ALA A 111 -5.96 -4.77 -17.26
C ALA A 111 -5.77 -3.25 -17.41
N THR A 112 -6.85 -2.48 -17.34
CA THR A 112 -6.81 -1.01 -17.29
C THR A 112 -7.13 -0.57 -15.88
N ALA A 113 -6.22 0.19 -15.24
CA ALA A 113 -6.45 0.77 -13.92
C ALA A 113 -7.42 1.96 -14.01
N THR A 114 -8.38 2.03 -13.12
CA THR A 114 -9.26 3.20 -12.92
C THR A 114 -8.82 4.02 -11.72
N SER A 115 -8.32 3.36 -10.67
CA SER A 115 -7.76 4.02 -9.49
C SER A 115 -6.59 3.23 -8.93
N ILE A 116 -5.62 3.96 -8.38
CA ILE A 116 -4.44 3.43 -7.71
C ILE A 116 -4.32 4.15 -6.37
N GLY A 117 -4.53 3.44 -5.28
CA GLY A 117 -4.33 3.93 -3.93
C GLY A 117 -2.94 3.56 -3.44
N VAL A 118 -2.07 4.55 -3.18
CA VAL A 118 -0.74 4.30 -2.60
C VAL A 118 -0.87 4.17 -1.09
N ARG A 119 -0.24 3.14 -0.52
CA ARG A 119 -0.34 2.83 0.90
C ARG A 119 1.04 2.64 1.52
N SER A 120 1.39 3.55 2.45
CA SER A 120 2.54 3.37 3.33
C SER A 120 2.09 2.84 4.70
N GLU A 121 2.97 2.13 5.37
CA GLU A 121 2.71 1.58 6.69
C GLU A 121 3.19 2.53 7.80
N ILE A 122 4.35 3.16 7.62
CA ILE A 122 4.95 4.05 8.61
C ILE A 122 5.57 5.25 7.89
N GLU A 123 5.38 6.43 8.44
CA GLU A 123 6.17 7.63 8.10
C GLU A 123 6.61 8.28 9.40
N GLY A 124 7.92 8.35 9.64
CA GLY A 124 8.43 8.90 10.90
C GLY A 124 9.92 8.76 11.11
N PRO A 125 10.42 9.26 12.26
CA PRO A 125 11.84 9.28 12.55
C PRO A 125 12.39 7.89 12.85
N VAL A 126 13.56 7.60 12.27
CA VAL A 126 14.37 6.43 12.59
C VAL A 126 14.97 6.60 13.98
N SER A 127 14.73 5.65 14.88
CA SER A 127 15.29 5.64 16.24
C SER A 127 16.47 4.68 16.43
N ALA A 128 16.60 3.67 15.57
CA ALA A 128 17.73 2.73 15.57
C ALA A 128 17.91 2.10 14.19
N VAL A 129 19.17 1.77 13.86
CA VAL A 129 19.55 1.00 12.67
C VAL A 129 20.44 -0.15 13.14
N ASN A 130 20.12 -1.37 12.74
CA ASN A 130 20.92 -2.56 12.99
C ASN A 130 21.29 -3.23 11.66
N ALA A 131 22.42 -2.82 11.10
CA ALA A 131 22.88 -3.34 9.80
C ALA A 131 23.17 -4.85 9.84
N ALA A 132 23.62 -5.38 10.98
CA ALA A 132 23.94 -6.81 11.10
C ALA A 132 22.67 -7.70 11.09
N ALA A 133 21.56 -7.18 11.60
CA ALA A 133 20.27 -7.87 11.60
C ALA A 133 19.40 -7.51 10.38
N GLY A 134 19.84 -6.56 9.55
CA GLY A 134 19.02 -6.04 8.44
C GLY A 134 17.74 -5.36 8.93
N THR A 135 17.80 -4.60 10.05
CA THR A 135 16.60 -3.98 10.61
C THR A 135 16.80 -2.50 10.93
N LEU A 136 15.72 -1.75 10.89
CA LEU A 136 15.62 -0.40 11.45
C LEU A 136 14.40 -0.28 12.36
N THR A 137 14.37 0.75 13.20
CA THR A 137 13.23 1.06 14.07
C THR A 137 12.69 2.45 13.76
N VAL A 138 11.43 2.53 13.37
CA VAL A 138 10.71 3.78 13.04
C VAL A 138 9.48 3.88 13.93
N LEU A 139 9.30 4.99 14.64
CA LEU A 139 8.18 5.19 15.59
C LEU A 139 8.02 4.01 16.57
N GLY A 140 9.14 3.37 16.97
CA GLY A 140 9.14 2.19 17.84
C GLY A 140 8.73 0.89 17.14
N GLN A 141 8.47 0.89 15.84
CA GLN A 141 8.19 -0.32 15.07
C GLN A 141 9.46 -0.90 14.49
N GLN A 142 9.63 -2.21 14.57
CA GLN A 142 10.74 -2.90 13.93
C GLN A 142 10.40 -3.16 12.45
N VAL A 143 11.29 -2.74 11.56
CA VAL A 143 11.19 -2.90 10.12
C VAL A 143 12.33 -3.80 9.64
N GLN A 144 11.98 -4.91 9.01
CA GLN A 144 12.90 -5.86 8.39
C GLN A 144 13.19 -5.42 6.96
N ILE A 145 14.47 -5.40 6.63
CA ILE A 145 14.99 -5.14 5.29
C ILE A 145 15.46 -6.47 4.69
N THR A 146 15.11 -6.70 3.44
CA THR A 146 15.52 -7.87 2.64
C THR A 146 16.33 -7.43 1.42
N PRO A 147 16.95 -8.35 0.70
CA PRO A 147 17.63 -8.03 -0.57
C PRO A 147 16.71 -7.40 -1.63
N THR A 148 15.41 -7.68 -1.58
CA THR A 148 14.40 -7.16 -2.50
C THR A 148 13.82 -5.79 -2.07
N THR A 149 14.16 -5.29 -0.87
CA THR A 149 13.74 -3.97 -0.42
C THR A 149 14.36 -2.88 -1.30
N VAL A 150 13.51 -2.08 -1.94
CA VAL A 150 13.92 -0.94 -2.77
C VAL A 150 14.16 0.27 -1.88
N PHE A 151 15.25 0.98 -2.11
CA PHE A 151 15.55 2.24 -1.44
C PHE A 151 15.41 3.42 -2.40
N ASP A 152 15.04 4.57 -1.86
CA ASP A 152 15.03 5.83 -2.60
C ASP A 152 16.41 6.15 -3.22
N ASP A 153 16.40 6.99 -4.26
CA ASP A 153 17.62 7.45 -4.94
C ASP A 153 18.58 8.21 -4.01
N ASP A 154 18.08 8.83 -2.94
CA ASP A 154 18.90 9.51 -1.92
C ASP A 154 19.49 8.54 -0.90
N LEU A 155 18.94 7.32 -0.81
CA LEU A 155 19.42 6.20 0.01
C LEU A 155 20.20 5.15 -0.80
N ARG A 156 21.03 5.55 -1.78
CA ARG A 156 21.78 4.62 -2.68
C ARG A 156 22.70 3.61 -1.98
N GLY A 157 23.02 3.85 -0.71
CA GLY A 157 23.75 2.90 0.14
C GLY A 157 22.86 1.84 0.79
N GLY A 158 21.55 1.83 0.49
CA GLY A 158 20.57 0.97 1.14
C GLY A 158 20.52 1.25 2.66
N LEU A 159 20.35 0.23 3.47
CA LEU A 159 20.27 0.37 4.93
C LEU A 159 21.50 1.10 5.54
N ALA A 160 22.67 1.03 4.91
CA ALA A 160 23.87 1.72 5.39
C ALA A 160 23.82 3.25 5.22
N ALA A 161 22.95 3.75 4.35
CA ALA A 161 22.71 5.19 4.17
C ALA A 161 21.68 5.75 5.16
N VAL A 162 20.90 4.88 5.81
CA VAL A 162 19.88 5.32 6.78
C VAL A 162 20.55 5.67 8.11
N ALA A 163 20.26 6.86 8.63
CA ALA A 163 20.77 7.34 9.90
C ALA A 163 19.67 7.56 10.95
N VAL A 164 20.02 7.44 12.23
CA VAL A 164 19.12 7.79 13.33
C VAL A 164 18.75 9.28 13.24
N GLY A 165 17.46 9.58 13.33
CA GLY A 165 16.89 10.91 13.21
C GLY A 165 16.38 11.28 11.82
N MET A 166 16.74 10.54 10.76
CA MET A 166 16.11 10.68 9.44
C MET A 166 14.62 10.36 9.54
N VAL A 167 13.79 11.07 8.79
CA VAL A 167 12.39 10.71 8.62
C VAL A 167 12.28 9.87 7.36
N VAL A 168 11.70 8.68 7.50
CA VAL A 168 11.53 7.75 6.37
C VAL A 168 10.06 7.37 6.21
N GLU A 169 9.65 7.10 4.98
CA GLU A 169 8.39 6.47 4.65
C GLU A 169 8.65 4.99 4.31
N VAL A 170 7.89 4.09 4.95
CA VAL A 170 8.05 2.64 4.84
C VAL A 170 6.82 2.07 4.13
N TYR A 171 7.04 1.41 3.02
CA TYR A 171 6.05 0.59 2.33
C TYR A 171 6.35 -0.88 2.61
N GLY A 172 5.32 -1.71 2.69
CA GLY A 172 5.52 -3.12 2.95
C GLY A 172 4.33 -3.79 3.61
N PHE A 173 4.61 -4.81 4.42
CA PHE A 173 3.62 -5.68 5.02
C PHE A 173 3.82 -5.82 6.52
N LEU A 174 2.74 -5.69 7.29
CA LEU A 174 2.75 -6.02 8.71
C LEU A 174 2.70 -7.54 8.90
N GLN A 175 3.71 -8.11 9.52
CA GLN A 175 3.78 -9.51 9.89
C GLN A 175 2.97 -9.79 11.17
N PRO A 176 2.48 -11.02 11.38
CA PRO A 176 1.83 -11.41 12.63
C PRO A 176 2.72 -11.28 13.88
N SER A 177 4.04 -11.28 13.70
CA SER A 177 5.02 -11.00 14.77
C SER A 177 4.95 -9.56 15.29
N GLY A 178 4.30 -8.65 14.55
CA GLY A 178 4.28 -7.21 14.80
C GLY A 178 5.45 -6.45 14.15
N GLN A 179 6.31 -7.14 13.40
CA GLN A 179 7.35 -6.52 12.57
C GLN A 179 6.77 -6.14 11.21
N TYR A 180 7.40 -5.17 10.54
CA TYR A 180 7.07 -4.82 9.16
C TYR A 180 8.16 -5.37 8.24
N LEU A 181 7.78 -6.03 7.15
CA LEU A 181 8.67 -6.35 6.05
C LEU A 181 8.62 -5.18 5.05
N ALA A 182 9.74 -4.52 4.83
CA ALA A 182 9.78 -3.40 3.89
C ALA A 182 9.92 -3.88 2.45
N THR A 183 9.06 -3.40 1.58
CA THR A 183 9.20 -3.49 0.11
C THR A 183 9.90 -2.26 -0.46
N ARG A 184 9.72 -1.09 0.21
CA ARG A 184 10.40 0.16 -0.13
C ARG A 184 10.61 1.05 1.09
N ILE A 185 11.75 1.77 1.10
CA ILE A 185 12.08 2.84 2.05
C ILE A 185 12.38 4.11 1.27
N ASP A 186 11.64 5.17 1.56
CA ASP A 186 11.89 6.51 1.02
C ASP A 186 12.42 7.42 2.14
N ASP A 187 13.35 8.31 1.79
CA ASP A 187 13.78 9.41 2.65
C ASP A 187 12.80 10.59 2.48
N GLU A 188 12.31 11.12 3.59
CA GLU A 188 11.43 12.29 3.59
C GLU A 188 12.24 13.55 3.87
N ASP A 189 12.85 14.09 2.82
CA ASP A 189 13.65 15.33 2.87
C ASP A 189 12.80 16.59 3.06
N ASP A 190 11.54 16.56 2.63
CA ASP A 190 10.60 17.67 2.79
C ASP A 190 10.05 17.72 4.23
N PRO A 191 9.85 18.93 4.81
CA PRO A 191 9.27 19.05 6.14
C PRO A 191 7.89 18.41 6.24
N VAL A 192 7.79 17.30 6.98
CA VAL A 192 6.52 16.66 7.28
C VAL A 192 5.72 17.46 8.31
N THR A 193 4.40 17.44 8.21
CA THR A 193 3.50 18.12 9.15
C THR A 193 2.95 17.18 10.25
N HIS A 194 3.10 15.89 10.05
CA HIS A 194 2.68 14.81 10.94
C HIS A 194 3.40 13.53 10.55
N TYR A 195 3.48 12.59 11.48
CA TYR A 195 3.91 11.22 11.18
C TYR A 195 2.71 10.31 10.94
N LYS A 196 2.94 9.16 10.31
CA LYS A 196 1.90 8.16 10.02
C LYS A 196 2.31 6.82 10.62
N LEU A 197 1.33 6.11 11.16
CA LEU A 197 1.53 4.75 11.65
C LEU A 197 0.25 3.94 11.38
N ARG A 198 0.41 2.77 10.77
CA ARG A 198 -0.63 1.77 10.59
C ARG A 198 -0.34 0.56 11.47
N GLY A 199 -1.36 -0.14 11.89
CA GLY A 199 -1.20 -1.40 12.58
C GLY A 199 -2.40 -1.77 13.42
N VAL A 200 -2.25 -2.84 14.20
CA VAL A 200 -3.31 -3.40 15.02
C VAL A 200 -3.32 -2.72 16.39
N VAL A 201 -4.49 -2.23 16.78
CA VAL A 201 -4.74 -1.63 18.10
C VAL A 201 -4.64 -2.70 19.19
N SER A 202 -3.88 -2.40 20.22
CA SER A 202 -3.73 -3.24 21.40
C SER A 202 -3.64 -2.39 22.67
N GLY A 203 -3.85 -2.99 23.85
CA GLY A 203 -3.69 -2.31 25.14
C GLY A 203 -4.54 -1.04 25.27
N LEU A 204 -5.75 -1.03 24.70
CA LEU A 204 -6.67 0.11 24.77
C LEU A 204 -7.05 0.40 26.22
N ASP A 205 -6.72 1.61 26.68
CA ASP A 205 -7.14 2.18 27.96
C ASP A 205 -8.04 3.39 27.68
N THR A 206 -9.34 3.22 27.87
CA THR A 206 -10.32 4.28 27.63
C THR A 206 -10.31 5.36 28.72
N ALA A 207 -9.83 5.07 29.91
CA ALA A 207 -9.71 6.03 31.00
C ALA A 207 -8.50 6.95 30.79
N ALA A 208 -7.36 6.38 30.45
CA ALA A 208 -6.16 7.13 30.09
C ALA A 208 -6.22 7.71 28.66
N ARG A 209 -7.16 7.26 27.83
CA ARG A 209 -7.29 7.61 26.40
C ARG A 209 -6.03 7.29 25.62
N THR A 210 -5.51 6.08 25.83
CA THR A 210 -4.32 5.58 25.16
C THR A 210 -4.55 4.19 24.57
N PHE A 211 -3.76 3.83 23.58
CA PHE A 211 -3.65 2.48 23.02
C PHE A 211 -2.25 2.27 22.47
N ARG A 212 -1.96 1.07 22.00
CA ARG A 212 -0.70 0.75 21.34
C ARG A 212 -0.92 0.29 19.91
N ILE A 213 0.06 0.63 19.06
CA ILE A 213 0.34 -0.05 17.79
C ILE A 213 1.75 -0.59 17.93
N GLY A 214 1.91 -1.92 17.95
CA GLY A 214 3.19 -2.53 18.29
C GLY A 214 3.72 -2.01 19.63
N THR A 215 4.91 -1.41 19.64
CA THR A 215 5.51 -0.82 20.85
C THR A 215 5.14 0.65 21.05
N ALA A 216 4.64 1.35 20.03
CA ALA A 216 4.27 2.76 20.13
C ALA A 216 3.05 2.96 21.04
N LEU A 217 3.19 3.76 22.09
CA LEU A 217 2.06 4.24 22.89
C LEU A 217 1.46 5.46 22.20
N VAL A 218 0.16 5.42 21.92
CA VAL A 218 -0.58 6.50 21.26
C VAL A 218 -1.61 7.07 22.22
N SER A 219 -1.57 8.38 22.42
CA SER A 219 -2.61 9.13 23.14
C SER A 219 -3.60 9.74 22.15
N TYR A 220 -4.89 9.51 22.37
CA TYR A 220 -5.96 10.13 21.59
C TYR A 220 -6.78 11.13 22.42
N ALA A 221 -6.20 11.62 23.53
CA ALA A 221 -6.90 12.52 24.46
C ALA A 221 -7.37 13.80 23.77
N ASP A 222 -6.56 14.36 22.87
CA ASP A 222 -6.86 15.62 22.17
C ASP A 222 -8.01 15.49 21.17
N ILE A 223 -8.29 14.29 20.70
CA ILE A 223 -9.31 13.99 19.66
C ILE A 223 -10.38 13.02 20.16
N ALA A 224 -10.44 12.74 21.47
CA ALA A 224 -11.30 11.70 22.03
C ALA A 224 -12.79 11.86 21.66
N ALA A 225 -13.26 13.09 21.48
CA ALA A 225 -14.65 13.36 21.10
C ALA A 225 -14.99 12.92 19.66
N SER A 226 -14.00 12.80 18.80
CA SER A 226 -14.17 12.38 17.39
C SER A 226 -13.86 10.89 17.16
N VAL A 227 -13.37 10.18 18.19
CA VAL A 227 -13.03 8.76 18.10
C VAL A 227 -14.18 7.91 18.60
N SER A 228 -14.73 7.08 17.74
CA SER A 228 -15.79 6.11 18.09
C SER A 228 -15.44 4.73 17.58
N GLY A 229 -15.87 3.69 18.30
CA GLY A 229 -15.70 2.30 17.88
C GLY A 229 -14.25 1.76 17.98
N LEU A 230 -13.31 2.49 18.60
CA LEU A 230 -11.95 2.02 18.82
C LEU A 230 -11.95 0.82 19.76
N ALA A 231 -11.35 -0.30 19.33
CA ALA A 231 -11.26 -1.53 20.10
C ALA A 231 -9.95 -2.26 19.81
N ASN A 232 -9.51 -3.10 20.76
CA ASN A 232 -8.37 -3.99 20.56
C ASN A 232 -8.63 -4.96 19.38
N GLY A 233 -7.60 -5.22 18.61
CA GLY A 233 -7.67 -6.09 17.44
C GLY A 233 -8.11 -5.40 16.14
N GLN A 234 -8.57 -4.15 16.20
CA GLN A 234 -8.87 -3.38 15.00
C GLN A 234 -7.60 -2.90 14.31
N TYR A 235 -7.64 -2.82 13.00
CA TYR A 235 -6.60 -2.17 12.22
C TYR A 235 -6.87 -0.66 12.20
N ALA A 236 -5.85 0.13 12.52
CA ALA A 236 -5.94 1.58 12.58
C ALA A 236 -4.84 2.24 11.76
N ARG A 237 -5.18 3.33 11.10
CA ARG A 237 -4.24 4.31 10.58
C ARG A 237 -4.31 5.55 11.45
N VAL A 238 -3.16 5.99 11.96
CA VAL A 238 -3.04 7.12 12.86
C VAL A 238 -2.11 8.17 12.26
N GLU A 239 -2.56 9.40 12.25
CA GLU A 239 -1.69 10.56 12.03
C GLU A 239 -1.25 11.08 13.41
N LEU A 240 0.05 11.25 13.59
CA LEU A 240 0.67 11.61 14.86
C LEU A 240 1.26 13.01 14.81
N GLN A 241 1.26 13.72 15.92
CA GLN A 241 2.03 14.95 16.06
C GLN A 241 3.54 14.63 16.00
N LEU A 242 4.36 15.61 15.57
CA LEU A 242 5.81 15.44 15.38
C LEU A 242 6.58 15.18 16.68
N THR A 243 5.98 15.45 17.83
CA THR A 243 6.62 15.24 19.14
C THR A 243 5.70 14.47 20.06
N PRO A 244 6.23 13.47 20.77
CA PRO A 244 5.48 12.80 21.83
C PRO A 244 5.21 13.77 22.99
N ASP A 245 4.27 13.39 23.85
CA ASP A 245 4.01 14.12 25.09
C ASP A 245 5.10 13.82 26.17
N ALA A 246 4.94 14.44 27.35
CA ALA A 246 5.90 14.29 28.45
C ALA A 246 5.99 12.84 29.00
N SER A 247 5.00 11.98 28.72
CA SER A 247 5.03 10.56 29.08
C SER A 247 5.69 9.68 28.00
N GLY A 248 6.05 10.27 26.86
CA GLY A 248 6.58 9.55 25.70
C GLY A 248 5.49 8.98 24.79
N ALA A 249 4.22 9.29 25.03
CA ALA A 249 3.12 8.86 24.17
C ALA A 249 3.02 9.77 22.92
N TRP A 250 2.87 9.17 21.76
CA TRP A 250 2.59 9.88 20.52
C TRP A 250 1.16 10.41 20.52
N ARG A 251 0.99 11.71 20.25
CA ARG A 251 -0.34 12.33 20.25
C ARG A 251 -1.00 12.17 18.89
N ALA A 252 -2.16 11.53 18.85
CA ALA A 252 -2.92 11.38 17.62
C ALA A 252 -3.55 12.70 17.20
N ARG A 253 -3.46 13.00 15.88
CA ARG A 253 -4.20 14.07 15.20
C ARG A 253 -5.47 13.55 14.55
N SER A 254 -5.39 12.34 14.02
CA SER A 254 -6.53 11.61 13.45
C SER A 254 -6.36 10.11 13.64
N ILE A 255 -7.48 9.38 13.71
CA ILE A 255 -7.52 7.92 13.72
C ILE A 255 -8.58 7.49 12.71
N ARG A 256 -8.19 6.64 11.78
CA ARG A 256 -9.09 5.97 10.84
C ARG A 256 -9.04 4.49 11.13
N LEU A 257 -10.19 3.91 11.43
CA LEU A 257 -10.33 2.49 11.71
C LEU A 257 -10.67 1.75 10.42
N ALA A 258 -10.10 0.57 10.26
CA ALA A 258 -10.41 -0.37 9.20
C ALA A 258 -10.59 -1.78 9.79
N THR A 259 -11.32 -2.61 9.11
CA THR A 259 -11.49 -4.03 9.49
C THR A 259 -10.31 -4.87 9.01
N THR A 260 -9.62 -4.41 7.96
CA THR A 260 -8.53 -5.11 7.27
C THR A 260 -7.41 -4.13 6.94
N ALA A 261 -6.19 -4.64 6.75
CA ALA A 261 -5.04 -3.85 6.33
C ALA A 261 -5.17 -3.36 4.87
N ILE A 262 -5.87 -4.13 4.04
CA ILE A 262 -6.08 -3.86 2.61
C ILE A 262 -7.44 -3.19 2.42
N GLY A 263 -7.50 -2.17 1.58
CA GLY A 263 -8.72 -1.42 1.26
C GLY A 263 -9.64 -2.13 0.28
N MET A 264 -10.14 -3.33 0.65
CA MET A 264 -11.00 -4.11 -0.23
C MET A 264 -12.25 -3.32 -0.67
N PRO A 265 -12.62 -3.39 -1.95
CA PRO A 265 -13.87 -2.78 -2.42
C PRO A 265 -15.09 -3.47 -1.79
N ALA A 266 -16.13 -2.70 -1.56
CA ALA A 266 -17.40 -3.25 -1.12
C ALA A 266 -18.15 -3.90 -2.29
N GLY A 267 -18.76 -5.06 -2.07
CA GLY A 267 -19.63 -5.75 -3.03
C GLY A 267 -19.20 -7.16 -3.37
N ASP A 268 -20.20 -7.95 -3.76
CA ASP A 268 -19.99 -9.33 -4.18
C ASP A 268 -19.62 -9.42 -5.65
N GLY A 269 -18.91 -10.48 -6.02
CA GLY A 269 -18.53 -10.78 -7.40
C GLY A 269 -17.29 -10.02 -7.89
N VAL A 270 -16.67 -9.18 -7.07
CA VAL A 270 -15.40 -8.52 -7.42
C VAL A 270 -14.30 -9.56 -7.45
N LYS A 271 -13.61 -9.67 -8.57
CA LYS A 271 -12.38 -10.47 -8.67
C LYS A 271 -11.28 -9.75 -7.93
N ALA A 272 -10.62 -10.42 -7.03
CA ALA A 272 -9.58 -9.83 -6.20
C ALA A 272 -8.35 -10.72 -6.15
N GLU A 273 -7.20 -10.07 -6.15
CA GLU A 273 -5.89 -10.66 -6.01
C GLU A 273 -5.14 -9.89 -4.93
N ILE A 274 -4.76 -10.54 -3.86
CA ILE A 274 -4.15 -9.90 -2.70
C ILE A 274 -2.88 -10.61 -2.29
N GLU A 275 -1.86 -9.84 -2.01
CA GLU A 275 -0.63 -10.32 -1.40
C GLU A 275 -0.55 -9.88 0.06
N GLY A 276 -0.10 -10.79 0.93
CA GLY A 276 0.07 -10.48 2.34
C GLY A 276 0.36 -11.69 3.21
N TYR A 277 0.57 -11.44 4.49
CA TYR A 277 0.80 -12.51 5.47
C TYR A 277 -0.50 -13.17 5.93
N ILE A 278 -0.46 -14.50 6.13
CA ILE A 278 -1.52 -15.21 6.83
C ILE A 278 -1.52 -14.74 8.30
N THR A 279 -2.61 -14.07 8.71
CA THR A 279 -2.74 -13.46 10.04
C THR A 279 -3.57 -14.31 11.01
N ALA A 280 -4.43 -15.20 10.48
CA ALA A 280 -5.17 -16.19 11.25
C ALA A 280 -5.30 -17.47 10.44
N PHE A 281 -5.25 -18.63 11.08
CA PHE A 281 -5.30 -19.93 10.42
C PHE A 281 -6.22 -20.88 11.18
N THR A 282 -7.25 -21.35 10.51
CA THR A 282 -8.18 -22.35 11.05
C THR A 282 -7.92 -23.72 10.42
N SER A 283 -7.68 -23.76 9.13
CA SER A 283 -7.33 -24.92 8.32
C SER A 283 -6.80 -24.46 6.97
N ASP A 284 -6.23 -25.38 6.16
CA ASP A 284 -5.81 -25.06 4.80
C ASP A 284 -6.97 -24.51 3.95
N ALA A 285 -8.20 -24.94 4.20
CA ALA A 285 -9.38 -24.44 3.51
C ALA A 285 -9.89 -23.08 4.04
N ARG A 286 -9.42 -22.61 5.22
CA ARG A 286 -9.92 -21.37 5.82
C ARG A 286 -8.88 -20.69 6.69
N PHE A 287 -8.46 -19.51 6.27
CA PHE A 287 -7.48 -18.68 6.93
C PHE A 287 -7.77 -17.19 6.66
N SER A 288 -6.95 -16.30 7.17
CA SER A 288 -7.06 -14.86 6.85
C SER A 288 -5.71 -14.32 6.37
N VAL A 289 -5.73 -13.50 5.32
CA VAL A 289 -4.57 -12.78 4.78
C VAL A 289 -4.78 -11.28 5.04
N ALA A 290 -3.86 -10.65 5.74
CA ALA A 290 -3.96 -9.22 6.11
C ALA A 290 -5.32 -8.86 6.75
N GLY A 291 -5.92 -9.79 7.51
CA GLY A 291 -7.24 -9.65 8.13
C GLY A 291 -8.43 -10.02 7.23
N ILE A 292 -8.22 -10.23 5.93
CA ILE A 292 -9.27 -10.68 5.00
C ILE A 292 -9.47 -12.18 5.14
N VAL A 293 -10.71 -12.59 5.40
CA VAL A 293 -11.04 -14.03 5.49
C VAL A 293 -11.00 -14.65 4.09
N VAL A 294 -10.26 -15.74 3.95
CA VAL A 294 -10.12 -16.52 2.73
C VAL A 294 -10.83 -17.88 2.92
N ASP A 295 -11.64 -18.23 1.94
CA ASP A 295 -12.21 -19.56 1.78
C ASP A 295 -11.53 -20.26 0.59
N ALA A 296 -10.60 -21.15 0.88
CA ALA A 296 -9.85 -21.93 -0.11
C ALA A 296 -10.39 -23.36 -0.30
N SER A 297 -11.61 -23.65 0.18
CA SER A 297 -12.20 -25.00 0.13
C SER A 297 -12.41 -25.54 -1.29
N ALA A 298 -12.50 -24.65 -2.30
CA ALA A 298 -12.67 -25.01 -3.71
C ALA A 298 -11.34 -25.05 -4.48
N VAL A 299 -10.21 -24.71 -3.87
CA VAL A 299 -8.89 -24.76 -4.52
C VAL A 299 -8.45 -26.22 -4.66
N GLY A 300 -8.17 -26.63 -5.89
CA GLY A 300 -7.87 -28.04 -6.19
C GLY A 300 -6.56 -28.54 -5.60
N GLN A 301 -5.55 -27.65 -5.51
CA GLN A 301 -4.25 -27.94 -4.91
C GLN A 301 -3.77 -26.70 -4.15
N LEU A 302 -3.55 -26.85 -2.86
CA LEU A 302 -3.01 -25.82 -2.00
C LEU A 302 -1.51 -26.09 -1.78
N PRO A 303 -0.68 -25.02 -1.64
CA PRO A 303 0.72 -25.22 -1.30
C PRO A 303 0.86 -25.86 0.08
N PRO A 304 1.76 -26.83 0.26
CA PRO A 304 1.94 -27.50 1.56
C PRO A 304 2.62 -26.55 2.57
N GLY A 305 2.13 -26.53 3.81
CA GLY A 305 2.74 -25.73 4.87
C GLY A 305 2.14 -24.35 5.06
N LEU A 306 0.90 -24.14 4.63
CA LEU A 306 0.13 -22.95 5.00
C LEU A 306 0.04 -22.82 6.52
N ALA A 307 0.41 -21.64 7.04
CA ALA A 307 0.40 -21.34 8.47
C ALA A 307 0.44 -19.83 8.70
N VAL A 308 0.10 -19.40 9.91
CA VAL A 308 0.29 -18.00 10.33
C VAL A 308 1.76 -17.60 10.12
N GLY A 309 1.95 -16.45 9.49
CA GLY A 309 3.28 -15.91 9.21
C GLY A 309 3.87 -16.33 7.85
N ARG A 310 3.17 -17.14 7.05
CA ARG A 310 3.54 -17.34 5.64
C ARG A 310 3.00 -16.18 4.81
N ARG A 311 3.81 -15.68 3.88
CA ARG A 311 3.39 -14.70 2.88
C ARG A 311 2.80 -15.44 1.69
N VAL A 312 1.63 -15.01 1.26
CA VAL A 312 0.90 -15.66 0.16
C VAL A 312 0.28 -14.62 -0.74
N GLU A 313 0.15 -14.99 -2.01
CA GLU A 313 -0.76 -14.38 -2.96
C GLU A 313 -2.03 -15.22 -3.06
N VAL A 314 -3.18 -14.57 -3.06
CA VAL A 314 -4.49 -15.21 -3.17
C VAL A 314 -5.31 -14.53 -4.25
N GLU A 315 -5.65 -15.27 -5.32
CA GLU A 315 -6.62 -14.84 -6.33
C GLU A 315 -7.97 -15.47 -6.04
N GLY A 316 -9.05 -14.68 -6.17
CA GLY A 316 -10.41 -15.19 -5.91
C GLY A 316 -11.50 -14.22 -6.29
N VAL A 317 -12.67 -14.42 -5.70
CA VAL A 317 -13.86 -13.58 -5.88
C VAL A 317 -14.44 -13.24 -4.51
N LEU A 318 -14.75 -11.98 -4.29
CA LEU A 318 -15.43 -11.53 -3.06
C LEU A 318 -16.88 -12.02 -3.03
N SER A 319 -17.26 -12.61 -1.92
CA SER A 319 -18.63 -13.02 -1.64
C SER A 319 -18.92 -12.92 -0.14
N GLY A 320 -19.89 -12.09 0.25
CA GLY A 320 -20.25 -11.89 1.65
C GLY A 320 -19.10 -11.40 2.54
N GLY A 321 -18.15 -10.64 1.99
CA GLY A 321 -16.96 -10.16 2.71
C GLY A 321 -15.86 -11.21 2.89
N VAL A 322 -15.98 -12.37 2.24
CA VAL A 322 -14.99 -13.45 2.20
C VAL A 322 -14.38 -13.49 0.80
N LEU A 323 -13.07 -13.64 0.70
CA LEU A 323 -12.40 -13.94 -0.56
C LEU A 323 -12.48 -15.45 -0.81
N VAL A 324 -13.34 -15.85 -1.75
CA VAL A 324 -13.43 -17.25 -2.20
C VAL A 324 -12.30 -17.49 -3.18
N ALA A 325 -11.27 -18.19 -2.73
CA ALA A 325 -10.03 -18.36 -3.47
C ALA A 325 -10.21 -19.32 -4.65
N ARG A 326 -9.48 -19.01 -5.74
CA ARG A 326 -9.27 -19.85 -6.91
C ARG A 326 -7.86 -20.41 -6.94
N SER A 327 -6.89 -19.60 -6.51
CA SER A 327 -5.50 -20.00 -6.30
C SER A 327 -4.97 -19.42 -5.00
N VAL A 328 -3.97 -20.10 -4.45
CA VAL A 328 -3.16 -19.64 -3.31
C VAL A 328 -1.73 -20.06 -3.62
N GLU A 329 -0.83 -19.11 -3.61
CA GLU A 329 0.59 -19.32 -3.90
C GLU A 329 1.45 -18.73 -2.78
N PHE A 330 2.63 -19.30 -2.53
CA PHE A 330 3.57 -18.65 -1.61
C PHE A 330 4.30 -17.53 -2.34
N GLU A 331 4.49 -16.44 -1.63
CA GLU A 331 5.39 -15.36 -2.00
C GLU A 331 6.64 -15.49 -1.11
N ASP A 332 7.59 -16.29 -1.52
CA ASP A 332 8.88 -16.38 -0.86
C ASP A 332 9.84 -15.31 -1.46
N ASP A 333 10.68 -14.69 -0.63
CA ASP A 333 11.64 -13.65 -1.07
C ASP A 333 12.73 -14.24 -2.01
N ASP A 334 12.76 -15.56 -2.18
CA ASP A 334 13.72 -16.32 -2.99
C ASP A 334 13.16 -16.72 -4.39
N ASP A 335 11.85 -16.52 -4.67
CA ASP A 335 11.21 -16.93 -5.93
C ASP A 335 11.36 -15.87 -7.06
N ASP A 336 12.23 -14.87 -6.89
CA ASP A 336 12.54 -13.84 -7.90
C ASP A 336 13.20 -14.41 -9.19
N ASP A 337 13.43 -15.73 -9.28
CA ASP A 337 14.08 -16.36 -10.43
C ASP A 337 13.19 -16.48 -11.69
N ASP A 338 11.85 -16.26 -11.57
CA ASP A 338 10.93 -16.37 -12.69
C ASP A 338 10.35 -15.02 -13.21
N ASP A 339 10.54 -13.91 -12.47
CA ASP A 339 10.20 -12.58 -12.96
C ASP A 339 11.34 -12.03 -13.85
N GLU A 340 11.41 -12.50 -15.11
CA GLU A 340 12.22 -11.84 -16.14
C GLU A 340 11.78 -10.37 -16.25
N PHE A 341 12.62 -9.46 -15.76
CA PHE A 341 12.46 -8.03 -15.99
C PHE A 341 12.65 -7.74 -17.49
N GLU A 342 11.58 -7.73 -18.24
CA GLU A 342 11.61 -7.29 -19.64
C GLU A 342 11.55 -5.76 -19.68
N ILE A 343 12.67 -5.12 -19.98
CA ILE A 343 12.72 -3.69 -20.26
C ILE A 343 12.67 -3.51 -21.78
N GLU A 344 11.52 -3.15 -22.31
CA GLU A 344 11.38 -2.69 -23.68
C GLU A 344 11.61 -1.18 -23.77
N GLY A 345 12.58 -0.75 -24.56
CA GLY A 345 12.87 0.66 -24.75
C GLY A 345 13.82 0.90 -25.92
N VAL A 346 13.81 2.12 -26.44
CA VAL A 346 14.77 2.56 -27.46
C VAL A 346 16.05 3.04 -26.77
N ILE A 347 17.17 2.39 -27.03
CA ILE A 347 18.48 2.86 -26.58
C ILE A 347 18.79 4.19 -27.27
N THR A 348 18.76 5.30 -26.51
CA THR A 348 19.01 6.65 -27.02
C THR A 348 20.48 7.05 -26.98
N SER A 349 21.30 6.38 -26.17
CA SER A 349 22.76 6.60 -26.15
C SER A 349 23.49 5.40 -25.54
N VAL A 350 24.67 5.10 -26.03
CA VAL A 350 25.61 4.12 -25.49
C VAL A 350 26.95 4.81 -25.28
N SER A 351 27.48 4.80 -24.04
CA SER A 351 28.85 5.27 -23.78
C SER A 351 29.79 4.05 -23.65
N ALA A 352 30.72 3.94 -24.57
CA ALA A 352 31.73 2.87 -24.59
C ALA A 352 32.86 3.05 -23.55
N SER A 353 32.85 4.17 -22.78
CA SER A 353 33.92 4.54 -21.85
C SER A 353 33.64 4.21 -20.38
N ALA A 354 32.48 3.62 -20.05
CA ALA A 354 32.18 3.13 -18.70
C ALA A 354 32.51 1.61 -18.65
N ARG A 355 33.72 1.26 -18.25
CA ARG A 355 34.12 -0.08 -17.79
C ARG A 355 34.35 -0.03 -16.31
#